data_194e3a4a1bdc2c545821761892916d4f
#
_entry.id   194e3a4a1bdc2c545821761892916d4f
#
_cell.length_a   1.000
_cell.length_b   1.000
_cell.length_c   1.000
_cell.angle_alpha   90.00
_cell.angle_beta   90.00
_cell.angle_gamma   90.00
#
_symmetry.space_group_name_H-M   'P 1'
#
loop_
_entity.id
_entity.type
_entity.pdbx_description
1 polymer ?
#
loop_
_entity_poly.entity_id
_entity_poly.type
_entity_poly.pdbx_seq_one_letter_code
_entity_poly.pdbx_strand_id
1 'polypeptide(L)'
;KELALMKKANEITLEAYRYGFSNLKEGMSQYELGAIVTEASTALGATEAGWAGAMFGEYTAFPHGSKTAQQLKEGDLVLIDGGCKLGGYQADITRTTIFGKPTQRQLDIWNIVKEAQTAVYEQAKAGVPCEILDATARAIVGKYDFGGEYENFFHRVGHGIGMDFHEWEYLVKGNTTPMQPGMCFSNEPGIYIYGELGVRLEDCFYITENGYESFTPQSPSIENPI
;
A
#
# COMPACT_ATOMS: atom_id res chain seq x y z
N LYS A 1 -11.58 20.86 -4.12
CA LYS A 1 -10.15 21.22 -4.37
C LYS A 1 -9.22 20.22 -3.71
N GLU A 2 -9.44 19.89 -2.43
CA GLU A 2 -8.60 19.00 -1.60
C GLU A 2 -8.51 17.60 -2.21
N LEU A 3 -9.63 16.95 -2.51
CA LEU A 3 -9.66 15.65 -3.19
C LEU A 3 -8.93 15.66 -4.55
N ALA A 4 -8.98 16.78 -5.28
CA ALA A 4 -8.26 16.90 -6.55
C ALA A 4 -6.74 16.97 -6.35
N LEU A 5 -6.27 17.59 -5.26
CA LEU A 5 -4.84 17.60 -4.90
C LEU A 5 -4.38 16.21 -4.46
N MET A 6 -5.16 15.54 -3.61
CA MET A 6 -4.88 14.17 -3.20
C MET A 6 -4.85 13.21 -4.39
N LYS A 7 -5.85 13.29 -5.26
CA LYS A 7 -5.88 12.49 -6.50
C LYS A 7 -4.61 12.70 -7.33
N LYS A 8 -4.23 13.96 -7.53
CA LYS A 8 -3.02 14.27 -8.31
C LYS A 8 -1.74 13.82 -7.63
N ALA A 9 -1.64 13.92 -6.29
CA ALA A 9 -0.50 13.40 -5.53
C ALA A 9 -0.38 11.87 -5.70
N ASN A 10 -1.50 11.14 -5.59
CA ASN A 10 -1.54 9.70 -5.80
C ASN A 10 -1.18 9.31 -7.25
N GLU A 11 -1.66 10.04 -8.26
CA GLU A 11 -1.28 9.83 -9.67
C GLU A 11 0.23 10.03 -9.88
N ILE A 12 0.82 11.07 -9.30
CA ILE A 12 2.27 11.34 -9.37
C ILE A 12 3.04 10.18 -8.72
N THR A 13 2.63 9.75 -7.53
CA THR A 13 3.25 8.64 -6.82
C THR A 13 3.22 7.35 -7.65
N LEU A 14 2.06 7.02 -8.25
CA LEU A 14 1.90 5.83 -9.06
C LEU A 14 2.79 5.85 -10.32
N GLU A 15 2.91 6.99 -11.00
CA GLU A 15 3.80 7.16 -12.15
C GLU A 15 5.29 7.10 -11.74
N ALA A 16 5.64 7.63 -10.58
CA ALA A 16 7.00 7.51 -10.05
C ALA A 16 7.35 6.04 -9.75
N TYR A 17 6.39 5.26 -9.22
CA TYR A 17 6.55 3.82 -9.01
C TYR A 17 6.70 3.07 -10.34
N ARG A 18 5.90 3.41 -11.36
CA ARG A 18 6.02 2.85 -12.71
C ARG A 18 7.45 3.05 -13.24
N TYR A 19 7.99 4.25 -13.08
CA TYR A 19 9.37 4.55 -13.46
C TYR A 19 10.37 3.76 -12.62
N GLY A 20 10.18 3.68 -11.30
CA GLY A 20 11.02 2.88 -10.41
C GLY A 20 11.07 1.40 -10.84
N PHE A 21 9.91 0.77 -11.03
CA PHE A 21 9.83 -0.63 -11.46
C PHE A 21 10.43 -0.88 -12.85
N SER A 22 10.33 0.07 -13.78
CA SER A 22 10.94 -0.05 -15.11
C SER A 22 12.48 0.03 -15.09
N ASN A 23 13.06 0.50 -13.99
CA ASN A 23 14.51 0.64 -13.80
C ASN A 23 15.12 -0.45 -12.90
N LEU A 24 14.35 -1.47 -12.50
CA LEU A 24 14.86 -2.58 -11.70
C LEU A 24 15.98 -3.31 -12.44
N LYS A 25 17.05 -3.59 -11.73
CA LYS A 25 18.19 -4.38 -12.23
C LYS A 25 18.82 -5.18 -11.10
N GLU A 26 19.32 -6.35 -11.42
CA GLU A 26 20.04 -7.20 -10.46
C GLU A 26 21.20 -6.43 -9.77
N GLY A 27 21.34 -6.63 -8.48
CA GLY A 27 22.34 -5.96 -7.64
C GLY A 27 21.98 -4.53 -7.20
N MET A 28 20.86 -3.97 -7.68
CA MET A 28 20.36 -2.66 -7.21
C MET A 28 20.09 -2.72 -5.70
N SER A 29 20.46 -1.66 -4.98
CA SER A 29 20.11 -1.52 -3.57
C SER A 29 18.72 -0.92 -3.38
N GLN A 30 18.09 -1.19 -2.23
CA GLN A 30 16.82 -0.58 -1.85
C GLN A 30 16.91 0.96 -1.80
N TYR A 31 18.06 1.51 -1.46
CA TYR A 31 18.28 2.95 -1.41
C TYR A 31 18.33 3.59 -2.81
N GLU A 32 18.94 2.90 -3.79
CA GLU A 32 18.95 3.35 -5.17
C GLU A 32 17.53 3.38 -5.75
N LEU A 33 16.72 2.35 -5.49
CA LEU A 33 15.32 2.33 -5.93
C LEU A 33 14.50 3.44 -5.28
N GLY A 34 14.65 3.63 -3.96
CA GLY A 34 13.98 4.73 -3.25
C GLY A 34 14.37 6.10 -3.80
N ALA A 35 15.65 6.33 -4.11
CA ALA A 35 16.13 7.57 -4.72
C ALA A 35 15.52 7.80 -6.11
N ILE A 36 15.49 6.78 -6.97
CA ILE A 36 14.88 6.85 -8.31
C ILE A 36 13.41 7.28 -8.22
N VAL A 37 12.63 6.68 -7.31
CA VAL A 37 11.21 7.00 -7.11
C VAL A 37 11.05 8.43 -6.59
N THR A 38 11.86 8.84 -5.62
CA THR A 38 11.84 10.19 -5.04
C THR A 38 12.16 11.26 -6.08
N GLU A 39 13.19 11.05 -6.88
CA GLU A 39 13.58 11.95 -7.98
C GLU A 39 12.47 12.02 -9.05
N ALA A 40 11.88 10.88 -9.42
CA ALA A 40 10.78 10.83 -10.38
C ALA A 40 9.55 11.61 -9.87
N SER A 41 9.18 11.46 -8.59
CA SER A 41 8.08 12.21 -7.98
C SER A 41 8.30 13.72 -8.09
N THR A 42 9.52 14.18 -7.82
CA THR A 42 9.90 15.60 -7.95
C THR A 42 9.79 16.06 -9.41
N ALA A 43 10.32 15.27 -10.35
CA ALA A 43 10.27 15.60 -11.79
C ALA A 43 8.83 15.65 -12.33
N LEU A 44 7.91 14.86 -11.76
CA LEU A 44 6.49 14.83 -12.10
C LEU A 44 5.68 15.96 -11.45
N GLY A 45 6.31 16.80 -10.62
CA GLY A 45 5.71 18.01 -10.07
C GLY A 45 5.21 17.92 -8.64
N ALA A 46 5.63 16.92 -7.86
CA ALA A 46 5.41 16.92 -6.42
C ALA A 46 5.99 18.18 -5.78
N THR A 47 5.28 18.79 -4.83
CA THR A 47 5.82 19.95 -4.08
C THR A 47 6.85 19.52 -3.03
N GLU A 48 6.70 18.30 -2.51
CA GLU A 48 7.67 17.60 -1.68
C GLU A 48 7.71 16.15 -2.14
N ALA A 49 8.90 15.62 -2.39
CA ALA A 49 9.08 14.27 -2.94
C ALA A 49 8.55 13.16 -2.02
N GLY A 50 8.37 13.48 -0.75
CA GLY A 50 7.91 12.51 0.23
C GLY A 50 8.94 11.42 0.54
N TRP A 51 8.44 10.30 1.00
CA TRP A 51 9.25 9.12 1.32
C TRP A 51 8.88 7.96 0.39
N ALA A 52 9.86 7.23 -0.06
CA ALA A 52 9.70 5.99 -0.80
C ALA A 52 10.62 4.93 -0.21
N GLY A 53 10.08 4.09 0.65
CA GLY A 53 10.76 2.93 1.20
C GLY A 53 10.72 1.75 0.24
N ALA A 54 11.87 1.17 -0.11
CA ALA A 54 11.94 -0.03 -0.91
C ALA A 54 12.49 -1.21 -0.08
N MET A 55 11.95 -2.39 -0.31
CA MET A 55 12.33 -3.63 0.38
C MET A 55 12.36 -4.77 -0.63
N PHE A 56 13.34 -5.67 -0.48
CA PHE A 56 13.56 -6.79 -1.40
C PHE A 56 13.54 -8.13 -0.69
N GLY A 57 13.02 -9.17 -1.35
CA GLY A 57 13.04 -10.55 -0.90
C GLY A 57 12.46 -10.72 0.52
N GLU A 58 13.17 -11.37 1.41
CA GLU A 58 12.75 -11.59 2.80
C GLU A 58 12.53 -10.30 3.62
N TYR A 59 13.17 -9.19 3.22
CA TYR A 59 13.02 -7.91 3.90
C TYR A 59 11.65 -7.25 3.64
N THR A 60 10.90 -7.71 2.64
CA THR A 60 9.51 -7.27 2.45
C THR A 60 8.60 -7.66 3.62
N ALA A 61 9.03 -8.62 4.46
CA ALA A 61 8.33 -8.99 5.69
C ALA A 61 8.42 -7.94 6.82
N PHE A 62 9.20 -6.86 6.64
CA PHE A 62 9.31 -5.78 7.62
C PHE A 62 8.49 -4.57 7.14
N PRO A 63 7.27 -4.33 7.64
CA PRO A 63 6.35 -3.31 7.11
C PRO A 63 6.93 -1.90 7.06
N HIS A 64 7.79 -1.54 8.02
CA HIS A 64 8.42 -0.23 8.10
C HIS A 64 9.88 -0.26 7.58
N GLY A 65 10.24 -1.29 6.80
CA GLY A 65 11.57 -1.45 6.23
C GLY A 65 12.62 -1.99 7.22
N SER A 66 13.82 -2.17 6.69
CA SER A 66 15.00 -2.62 7.45
C SER A 66 16.20 -1.73 7.11
N LYS A 67 17.02 -1.45 8.11
CA LYS A 67 18.31 -0.76 7.92
C LYS A 67 19.39 -1.65 7.32
N THR A 68 19.15 -2.95 7.24
CA THR A 68 20.07 -3.89 6.60
C THR A 68 20.19 -3.59 5.12
N ALA A 69 21.40 -3.50 4.62
CA ALA A 69 21.64 -3.29 3.20
C ALA A 69 21.14 -4.50 2.40
N GLN A 70 20.37 -4.23 1.36
CA GLN A 70 19.75 -5.23 0.49
C GLN A 70 20.25 -5.04 -0.93
N GLN A 71 20.36 -6.12 -1.66
CA GLN A 71 20.66 -6.11 -3.08
C GLN A 71 19.63 -6.98 -3.81
N LEU A 72 19.00 -6.42 -4.82
CA LEU A 72 17.96 -7.08 -5.61
C LEU A 72 18.53 -8.31 -6.35
N LYS A 73 17.83 -9.43 -6.25
CA LYS A 73 18.16 -10.70 -6.91
C LYS A 73 16.98 -11.21 -7.71
N GLU A 74 17.26 -11.99 -8.74
CA GLU A 74 16.22 -12.70 -9.49
C GLU A 74 15.36 -13.55 -8.55
N GLY A 75 14.03 -13.41 -8.67
CA GLY A 75 13.06 -14.09 -7.82
C GLY A 75 12.68 -13.34 -6.54
N ASP A 76 13.27 -12.18 -6.28
CA ASP A 76 12.89 -11.35 -5.12
C ASP A 76 11.56 -10.64 -5.35
N LEU A 77 10.71 -10.62 -4.32
CA LEU A 77 9.66 -9.62 -4.23
C LEU A 77 10.28 -8.23 -4.06
N VAL A 78 9.66 -7.25 -4.70
CA VAL A 78 10.00 -5.82 -4.56
C VAL A 78 8.77 -5.11 -4.02
N LEU A 79 8.86 -4.61 -2.81
CA LEU A 79 7.84 -3.80 -2.19
C LEU A 79 8.33 -2.35 -2.13
N ILE A 80 7.54 -1.42 -2.67
CA ILE A 80 7.74 0.03 -2.51
C ILE A 80 6.54 0.57 -1.76
N ASP A 81 6.82 1.40 -0.75
CA ASP A 81 5.83 2.01 0.12
C ASP A 81 6.15 3.49 0.34
N GLY A 82 5.12 4.33 0.28
CA GLY A 82 5.21 5.75 0.51
C GLY A 82 4.43 6.58 -0.48
N GLY A 83 4.76 7.86 -0.56
CA GLY A 83 4.08 8.78 -1.44
C GLY A 83 4.71 10.15 -1.50
N CYS A 84 4.18 11.01 -2.33
CA CYS A 84 4.60 12.40 -2.44
C CYS A 84 3.54 13.35 -1.84
N LYS A 85 3.92 14.62 -1.68
CA LYS A 85 3.00 15.68 -1.28
C LYS A 85 2.77 16.66 -2.41
N LEU A 86 1.53 17.08 -2.60
CA LEU A 86 1.18 18.12 -3.56
C LEU A 86 0.27 19.17 -2.91
N GLY A 87 0.76 20.43 -2.86
CA GLY A 87 -0.01 21.53 -2.29
C GLY A 87 -0.43 21.33 -0.83
N GLY A 88 0.38 20.60 -0.05
CA GLY A 88 0.13 20.27 1.34
C GLY A 88 -0.57 18.93 1.57
N TYR A 89 -1.13 18.28 0.55
CA TYR A 89 -1.84 17.00 0.66
C TYR A 89 -0.97 15.81 0.31
N GLN A 90 -1.13 14.73 1.07
CA GLN A 90 -0.32 13.50 0.99
C GLN A 90 -0.90 12.50 -0.02
N ALA A 91 -0.03 11.66 -0.53
CA ALA A 91 -0.36 10.36 -1.12
C ALA A 91 0.28 9.24 -0.29
N ASP A 92 -0.33 8.07 -0.32
CA ASP A 92 0.21 6.86 0.29
C ASP A 92 -0.16 5.65 -0.57
N ILE A 93 0.83 4.97 -1.09
CA ILE A 93 0.66 3.82 -1.98
C ILE A 93 1.71 2.77 -1.67
N THR A 94 1.28 1.54 -1.49
CA THR A 94 2.19 0.39 -1.49
C THR A 94 1.92 -0.48 -2.72
N ARG A 95 2.99 -0.87 -3.38
CA ARG A 95 2.97 -1.87 -4.45
C ARG A 95 3.99 -2.97 -4.17
N THR A 96 3.55 -4.21 -4.30
CA THR A 96 4.44 -5.38 -4.27
C THR A 96 4.44 -6.04 -5.63
N THR A 97 5.63 -6.18 -6.24
CA THR A 97 5.86 -6.86 -7.50
C THR A 97 6.96 -7.92 -7.37
N ILE A 98 7.33 -8.54 -8.47
CA ILE A 98 8.39 -9.54 -8.57
C ILE A 98 9.50 -9.07 -9.50
N PHE A 99 10.75 -9.30 -9.14
CA PHE A 99 11.86 -9.18 -10.07
C PHE A 99 12.17 -10.57 -10.66
N GLY A 100 11.71 -10.81 -11.88
CA GLY A 100 11.77 -12.09 -12.55
C GLY A 100 10.43 -12.84 -12.56
N LYS A 101 10.44 -14.14 -12.23
CA LYS A 101 9.24 -14.98 -12.24
C LYS A 101 8.78 -15.32 -10.83
N PRO A 102 7.49 -15.14 -10.50
CA PRO A 102 6.98 -15.49 -9.19
C PRO A 102 6.92 -17.01 -9.00
N THR A 103 7.17 -17.45 -7.77
CA THR A 103 6.80 -18.78 -7.31
C THR A 103 5.29 -18.85 -7.06
N GLN A 104 4.73 -20.08 -7.03
CA GLN A 104 3.30 -20.25 -6.70
C GLN A 104 2.97 -19.66 -5.32
N ARG A 105 3.85 -19.84 -4.34
CA ARG A 105 3.69 -19.30 -2.98
C ARG A 105 3.57 -17.76 -2.97
N GLN A 106 4.40 -17.06 -3.74
CA GLN A 106 4.35 -15.60 -3.87
C GLN A 106 3.05 -15.15 -4.54
N LEU A 107 2.62 -15.85 -5.61
CA LEU A 107 1.34 -15.60 -6.26
C LEU A 107 0.15 -15.79 -5.32
N ASP A 108 0.13 -16.89 -4.58
CA ASP A 108 -0.97 -17.20 -3.66
C ASP A 108 -1.11 -16.12 -2.57
N ILE A 109 0.00 -15.73 -1.93
CA ILE A 109 0.00 -14.70 -0.88
C ILE A 109 -0.40 -13.34 -1.47
N TRP A 110 0.13 -12.97 -2.63
CA TRP A 110 -0.23 -11.72 -3.30
C TRP A 110 -1.73 -11.66 -3.60
N ASN A 111 -2.30 -12.74 -4.12
CA ASN A 111 -3.72 -12.83 -4.45
C ASN A 111 -4.62 -12.75 -3.21
N ILE A 112 -4.19 -13.32 -2.08
CA ILE A 112 -4.92 -13.22 -0.81
C ILE A 112 -4.95 -11.77 -0.31
N VAL A 113 -3.83 -11.06 -0.37
CA VAL A 113 -3.76 -9.64 0.00
C VAL A 113 -4.63 -8.79 -0.94
N LYS A 114 -4.61 -9.11 -2.24
CA LYS A 114 -5.49 -8.45 -3.23
C LYS A 114 -6.96 -8.69 -2.95
N GLU A 115 -7.35 -9.93 -2.60
CA GLU A 115 -8.72 -10.26 -2.18
C GLU A 115 -9.12 -9.47 -0.94
N ALA A 116 -8.22 -9.39 0.06
CA ALA A 116 -8.47 -8.62 1.29
C ALA A 116 -8.67 -7.14 0.99
N GLN A 117 -7.82 -6.53 0.17
CA GLN A 117 -7.95 -5.12 -0.24
C GLN A 117 -9.28 -4.87 -0.97
N THR A 118 -9.66 -5.75 -1.87
CA THR A 118 -10.92 -5.64 -2.63
C THR A 118 -12.14 -5.77 -1.70
N ALA A 119 -12.13 -6.73 -0.79
CA ALA A 119 -13.22 -6.91 0.17
C ALA A 119 -13.43 -5.70 1.09
N VAL A 120 -12.35 -5.01 1.48
CA VAL A 120 -12.44 -3.75 2.24
C VAL A 120 -13.20 -2.68 1.44
N TYR A 121 -12.89 -2.52 0.17
CA TYR A 121 -13.59 -1.57 -0.70
C TYR A 121 -15.09 -1.87 -0.84
N GLU A 122 -15.47 -3.14 -0.90
CA GLU A 122 -16.89 -3.55 -0.99
C GLU A 122 -17.70 -3.15 0.26
N GLN A 123 -17.03 -2.99 1.41
CA GLN A 123 -17.65 -2.53 2.65
C GLN A 123 -17.58 -1.01 2.86
N ALA A 124 -16.73 -0.31 2.11
CA ALA A 124 -16.46 1.11 2.31
C ALA A 124 -17.63 1.99 1.86
N LYS A 125 -18.40 2.51 2.80
CA LYS A 125 -19.51 3.44 2.56
C LYS A 125 -19.88 4.24 3.80
N ALA A 126 -20.57 5.35 3.61
CA ALA A 126 -21.08 6.18 4.69
C ALA A 126 -21.94 5.39 5.69
N GLY A 127 -21.73 5.64 6.98
CA GLY A 127 -22.45 5.02 8.09
C GLY A 127 -21.88 3.67 8.56
N VAL A 128 -20.97 3.05 7.83
CA VAL A 128 -20.28 1.83 8.27
C VAL A 128 -19.22 2.20 9.30
N PRO A 129 -19.14 1.51 10.47
CA PRO A 129 -18.08 1.74 11.44
C PRO A 129 -16.70 1.40 10.88
N CYS A 130 -15.68 2.20 11.24
CA CYS A 130 -14.30 2.03 10.77
C CYS A 130 -13.74 0.63 11.07
N GLU A 131 -14.07 0.03 12.23
CA GLU A 131 -13.61 -1.32 12.60
C GLU A 131 -14.05 -2.43 11.64
N ILE A 132 -15.16 -2.23 10.91
CA ILE A 132 -15.69 -3.22 9.98
C ILE A 132 -14.73 -3.46 8.82
N LEU A 133 -14.03 -2.43 8.36
CA LEU A 133 -13.04 -2.55 7.29
C LEU A 133 -11.85 -3.41 7.72
N ASP A 134 -11.35 -3.18 8.94
CA ASP A 134 -10.27 -4.00 9.50
C ASP A 134 -10.71 -5.46 9.72
N ALA A 135 -11.88 -5.66 10.29
CA ALA A 135 -12.44 -7.00 10.48
C ALA A 135 -12.65 -7.74 9.15
N THR A 136 -13.05 -7.03 8.09
CA THR A 136 -13.24 -7.60 6.75
C THR A 136 -11.91 -8.11 6.17
N ALA A 137 -10.85 -7.30 6.19
CA ALA A 137 -9.54 -7.74 5.71
C ALA A 137 -9.02 -8.96 6.48
N ARG A 138 -9.14 -8.93 7.81
CA ARG A 138 -8.71 -10.05 8.68
C ARG A 138 -9.50 -11.32 8.42
N ALA A 139 -10.79 -11.22 8.17
CA ALA A 139 -11.63 -12.36 7.83
C ALA A 139 -11.19 -13.04 6.52
N ILE A 140 -10.72 -12.28 5.54
CA ILE A 140 -10.14 -12.84 4.30
C ILE A 140 -8.82 -13.55 4.61
N VAL A 141 -7.87 -12.87 5.26
CA VAL A 141 -6.56 -13.46 5.59
C VAL A 141 -6.73 -14.74 6.44
N GLY A 142 -7.66 -14.72 7.40
CA GLY A 142 -7.95 -15.86 8.28
C GLY A 142 -8.48 -17.11 7.57
N LYS A 143 -9.12 -16.98 6.39
CA LYS A 143 -9.58 -18.14 5.60
C LYS A 143 -8.44 -19.02 5.09
N TYR A 144 -7.26 -18.45 4.95
CA TYR A 144 -6.09 -19.08 4.32
C TYR A 144 -5.03 -19.55 5.31
N ASP A 145 -5.38 -19.62 6.60
CA ASP A 145 -4.52 -20.13 7.69
C ASP A 145 -3.17 -19.37 7.82
N PHE A 146 -3.22 -18.05 7.61
CA PHE A 146 -2.09 -17.16 7.88
C PHE A 146 -2.07 -16.63 9.32
N GLY A 147 -2.43 -17.52 10.26
CA GLY A 147 -2.46 -17.24 11.68
C GLY A 147 -3.74 -16.54 12.15
N GLY A 148 -3.80 -16.32 13.46
CA GLY A 148 -4.90 -15.63 14.11
C GLY A 148 -5.03 -14.17 13.67
N GLU A 149 -5.97 -13.46 14.29
CA GLU A 149 -6.35 -12.09 13.90
C GLU A 149 -5.17 -11.12 13.65
N TYR A 150 -4.00 -11.31 14.29
CA TYR A 150 -2.86 -10.40 14.22
C TYR A 150 -1.50 -11.09 14.02
N GLU A 151 -1.45 -12.35 13.65
CA GLU A 151 -0.18 -13.09 13.60
C GLU A 151 0.70 -12.66 12.41
N ASN A 152 0.18 -12.71 11.20
CA ASN A 152 0.89 -12.31 9.99
C ASN A 152 0.33 -11.03 9.35
N PHE A 153 -0.74 -10.48 9.91
CA PHE A 153 -1.28 -9.16 9.59
C PHE A 153 -1.46 -8.36 10.89
N PHE A 154 -0.38 -7.78 11.39
CA PHE A 154 -0.29 -7.26 12.76
C PHE A 154 -0.47 -5.73 12.90
N HIS A 155 -0.74 -5.01 11.81
CA HIS A 155 -1.09 -3.58 11.85
C HIS A 155 -2.56 -3.36 11.45
N ARG A 156 -3.09 -2.17 11.66
CA ARG A 156 -4.43 -1.77 11.20
C ARG A 156 -4.55 -1.85 9.68
N VAL A 157 -5.77 -2.01 9.15
CA VAL A 157 -5.99 -2.09 7.71
C VAL A 157 -5.85 -0.76 6.99
N GLY A 158 -5.88 0.36 7.73
CA GLY A 158 -5.72 1.69 7.16
C GLY A 158 -5.85 2.80 8.19
N HIS A 159 -5.63 4.01 7.73
CA HIS A 159 -5.66 5.23 8.53
C HIS A 159 -6.24 6.39 7.72
N GLY A 160 -6.72 7.42 8.41
CA GLY A 160 -7.05 8.70 7.79
C GLY A 160 -5.81 9.32 7.16
N ILE A 161 -5.99 10.01 6.04
CA ILE A 161 -4.93 10.68 5.31
C ILE A 161 -5.43 12.00 4.71
N GLY A 162 -4.60 13.02 4.72
CA GLY A 162 -4.94 14.33 4.17
C GLY A 162 -3.73 15.24 4.10
N MET A 163 -3.66 16.23 4.98
CA MET A 163 -2.49 17.09 5.11
C MET A 163 -1.38 16.42 5.92
N ASP A 164 -1.76 15.60 6.90
CA ASP A 164 -0.85 14.71 7.60
C ASP A 164 -0.88 13.31 6.97
N PHE A 165 0.26 12.60 7.08
CA PHE A 165 0.40 11.25 6.54
C PHE A 165 -0.52 10.27 7.28
N HIS A 166 -0.65 10.41 8.60
CA HIS A 166 -1.61 9.68 9.42
C HIS A 166 -2.55 10.67 10.12
N GLU A 167 -3.83 10.59 9.80
CA GLU A 167 -4.91 11.36 10.42
C GLU A 167 -5.93 10.44 11.11
N TRP A 168 -6.71 10.97 12.02
CA TRP A 168 -7.93 10.35 12.50
C TRP A 168 -9.00 10.37 11.38
N GLU A 169 -9.79 9.32 11.20
CA GLU A 169 -9.93 8.13 12.02
C GLU A 169 -9.02 7.00 11.54
N TYR A 170 -8.85 5.95 12.40
CA TYR A 170 -8.14 4.73 12.01
C TYR A 170 -9.10 3.60 11.70
N LEU A 171 -8.83 2.85 10.63
CA LEU A 171 -9.53 1.62 10.28
C LEU A 171 -8.94 0.46 11.07
N VAL A 172 -9.43 0.27 12.30
CA VAL A 172 -8.87 -0.66 13.29
C VAL A 172 -9.94 -1.19 14.21
N LYS A 173 -9.76 -2.41 14.72
CA LYS A 173 -10.62 -3.05 15.72
C LYS A 173 -10.89 -2.11 16.90
N GLY A 174 -12.15 -1.96 17.26
CA GLY A 174 -12.63 -1.12 18.38
C GLY A 174 -12.96 0.32 17.99
N ASN A 175 -12.66 0.76 16.75
CA ASN A 175 -13.09 2.07 16.27
C ASN A 175 -14.50 1.97 15.67
N THR A 176 -15.49 2.29 16.48
CA THR A 176 -16.92 2.27 16.10
C THR A 176 -17.40 3.54 15.42
N THR A 177 -16.52 4.51 15.16
CA THR A 177 -16.87 5.76 14.46
C THR A 177 -17.42 5.43 13.07
N PRO A 178 -18.64 5.90 12.73
CA PRO A 178 -19.20 5.69 11.41
C PRO A 178 -18.48 6.57 10.38
N MET A 179 -18.05 5.98 9.28
CA MET A 179 -17.45 6.72 8.17
C MET A 179 -18.44 7.74 7.62
N GLN A 180 -17.95 8.92 7.21
CA GLN A 180 -18.75 10.01 6.66
C GLN A 180 -18.24 10.40 5.27
N PRO A 181 -19.11 10.91 4.38
CA PRO A 181 -18.70 11.44 3.09
C PRO A 181 -17.59 12.49 3.23
N GLY A 182 -16.56 12.37 2.39
CA GLY A 182 -15.38 13.23 2.42
C GLY A 182 -14.22 12.73 3.30
N MET A 183 -14.43 11.76 4.18
CA MET A 183 -13.33 11.11 4.89
C MET A 183 -12.44 10.36 3.90
N CYS A 184 -11.13 10.57 4.01
CA CYS A 184 -10.09 9.93 3.19
C CYS A 184 -9.29 8.94 4.03
N PHE A 185 -8.99 7.77 3.46
CA PHE A 185 -8.28 6.69 4.15
C PHE A 185 -7.28 5.99 3.22
N SER A 186 -6.26 5.37 3.81
CA SER A 186 -5.52 4.27 3.18
C SER A 186 -6.30 2.96 3.31
N ASN A 187 -6.05 2.02 2.40
CA ASN A 187 -6.51 0.62 2.47
C ASN A 187 -5.33 -0.27 2.13
N GLU A 188 -4.67 -0.81 3.17
CA GLU A 188 -3.32 -1.37 3.13
C GLU A 188 -3.18 -2.75 3.80
N PRO A 189 -4.02 -3.73 3.51
CA PRO A 189 -3.84 -5.06 4.06
C PRO A 189 -2.50 -5.65 3.64
N GLY A 190 -1.89 -6.45 4.53
CA GLY A 190 -0.63 -7.11 4.24
C GLY A 190 -0.51 -8.46 4.95
N ILE A 191 0.35 -9.32 4.42
CA ILE A 191 0.78 -10.58 5.04
C ILE A 191 2.30 -10.57 5.12
N TYR A 192 2.85 -10.78 6.31
CA TYR A 192 4.28 -10.67 6.59
C TYR A 192 4.77 -11.91 7.32
N ILE A 193 5.63 -12.70 6.67
CA ILE A 193 6.18 -13.96 7.19
C ILE A 193 7.69 -13.76 7.36
N TYR A 194 8.10 -13.47 8.60
CA TYR A 194 9.52 -13.20 8.92
C TYR A 194 10.41 -14.34 8.45
N GLY A 195 11.50 -13.97 7.75
CA GLY A 195 12.45 -14.91 7.17
C GLY A 195 12.00 -15.57 5.87
N GLU A 196 10.80 -15.16 5.33
CA GLU A 196 10.29 -15.65 4.06
C GLU A 196 9.99 -14.47 3.11
N LEU A 197 8.88 -13.78 3.34
CA LEU A 197 8.41 -12.68 2.49
C LEU A 197 7.32 -11.85 3.17
N GLY A 198 7.05 -10.67 2.61
CA GLY A 198 5.88 -9.87 2.92
C GLY A 198 5.25 -9.32 1.65
N VAL A 199 3.94 -9.17 1.68
CA VAL A 199 3.15 -8.51 0.63
C VAL A 199 2.24 -7.48 1.29
N ARG A 200 2.26 -6.24 0.79
CA ARG A 200 1.25 -5.20 1.06
C ARG A 200 0.80 -4.62 -0.26
N LEU A 201 -0.49 -4.38 -0.39
CA LEU A 201 -1.10 -3.63 -1.47
C LEU A 201 -1.91 -2.50 -0.85
N GLU A 202 -1.65 -1.28 -1.29
CA GLU A 202 -2.25 -0.09 -0.70
C GLU A 202 -2.64 0.94 -1.75
N ASP A 203 -3.81 1.50 -1.57
CA ASP A 203 -4.29 2.67 -2.29
C ASP A 203 -5.11 3.57 -1.35
N CYS A 204 -5.07 4.87 -1.60
CA CYS A 204 -5.92 5.81 -0.90
C CYS A 204 -7.29 5.93 -1.59
N PHE A 205 -8.31 6.16 -0.76
CA PHE A 205 -9.69 6.33 -1.21
C PHE A 205 -10.44 7.34 -0.33
N TYR A 206 -11.61 7.77 -0.78
CA TYR A 206 -12.49 8.60 0.04
C TYR A 206 -13.94 8.10 0.00
N ILE A 207 -14.67 8.36 1.09
CA ILE A 207 -16.08 8.00 1.23
C ILE A 207 -16.94 8.99 0.47
N THR A 208 -17.90 8.48 -0.31
CA THR A 208 -18.94 9.23 -0.99
C THR A 208 -20.30 9.03 -0.31
N GLU A 209 -21.34 9.72 -0.75
CA GLU A 209 -22.71 9.51 -0.24
C GLU A 209 -23.22 8.07 -0.46
N ASN A 210 -22.74 7.40 -1.52
CA ASN A 210 -23.26 6.10 -1.92
C ASN A 210 -22.24 4.94 -1.90
N GLY A 211 -21.02 5.20 -1.45
CA GLY A 211 -19.94 4.22 -1.44
C GLY A 211 -18.57 4.87 -1.23
N TYR A 212 -17.64 4.57 -2.11
CA TYR A 212 -16.28 5.10 -2.10
C TYR A 212 -15.81 5.46 -3.52
N GLU A 213 -14.75 6.25 -3.60
CA GLU A 213 -13.94 6.43 -4.79
C GLU A 213 -12.46 6.29 -4.46
N SER A 214 -11.74 5.48 -5.22
CA SER A 214 -10.28 5.34 -5.09
C SER A 214 -9.57 6.43 -5.87
N PHE A 215 -8.45 6.93 -5.35
CA PHE A 215 -7.64 7.93 -6.06
C PHE A 215 -6.82 7.30 -7.19
N THR A 216 -6.48 6.01 -7.06
CA THR A 216 -5.72 5.23 -8.04
C THR A 216 -6.37 3.88 -8.28
N PRO A 217 -6.16 3.23 -9.43
CA PRO A 217 -6.59 1.86 -9.62
C PRO A 217 -5.78 0.91 -8.73
N GLN A 218 -6.43 -0.14 -8.24
CA GLN A 218 -5.75 -1.22 -7.55
C GLN A 218 -4.72 -1.90 -8.47
N SER A 219 -3.65 -2.42 -7.87
CA SER A 219 -2.65 -3.25 -8.60
C SER A 219 -3.31 -4.39 -9.38
N PRO A 220 -3.09 -4.52 -10.69
CA PRO A 220 -3.73 -5.57 -11.50
C PRO A 220 -3.18 -6.97 -11.25
N SER A 221 -1.86 -7.13 -11.13
CA SER A 221 -1.18 -8.40 -10.86
C SER A 221 0.20 -8.18 -10.24
N ILE A 222 0.79 -9.25 -9.71
CA ILE A 222 2.16 -9.21 -9.17
C ILE A 222 3.20 -8.88 -10.27
N GLU A 223 2.97 -9.32 -11.51
CA GLU A 223 3.89 -9.12 -12.65
C GLU A 223 3.68 -7.76 -13.32
N ASN A 224 2.50 -7.17 -13.15
CA ASN A 224 2.14 -5.86 -13.67
C ASN A 224 1.47 -5.06 -12.54
N PRO A 225 2.26 -4.46 -11.63
CA PRO A 225 1.74 -3.85 -10.40
C PRO A 225 1.02 -2.52 -10.62
N ILE A 226 1.09 -1.92 -11.84
CA ILE A 226 0.55 -0.59 -12.17
C ILE A 226 -0.13 -0.59 -13.54
#